data_184f8018a217dbaba7208ac16b316568
#
_entry.id   184f8018a217dbaba7208ac16b316568
#
_cell.length_a   1.000
_cell.length_b   1.000
_cell.length_c   1.000
_cell.angle_alpha   90.00
_cell.angle_beta   90.00
_cell.angle_gamma   90.00
#
_symmetry.space_group_name_H-M   'P 1'
#
loop_
_entity.id
_entity.type
_entity.pdbx_description
1 polymer ?
#
loop_
_entity_poly.entity_id
_entity_poly.type
_entity_poly.pdbx_seq_one_letter_code
_entity_poly.pdbx_strand_id
1 'polypeptide(L)'
;MNSEFRAPTAVERVFNRIFGFLVGLGLGFSYNYLLQVRGRKSGRLFSTPINLLELRGKRFLVAPRGRTQWVRNAEAAGEVTLKKGRTQQRFRLQSIPDENKPEILKAYLDNFKREVQRYFPLQAGSPVQAFDELAQNYPAFELIAV
;
A
#
# COMPACT_ATOMS: atom_id res chain seq x y z
N MET A 1 15.49 13.83 1.81
CA MET A 1 15.47 12.67 2.71
C MET A 1 14.82 11.48 2.02
N ASN A 2 15.42 10.33 2.15
CA ASN A 2 14.90 9.14 1.50
C ASN A 2 13.80 8.48 2.31
N SER A 3 12.93 7.75 1.62
CA SER A 3 11.93 6.93 2.28
C SER A 3 12.61 5.89 3.18
N GLU A 4 12.07 5.69 4.35
CA GLU A 4 12.53 4.64 5.22
C GLU A 4 12.12 3.29 4.64
N PHE A 5 13.06 2.33 4.68
CA PHE A 5 12.80 0.98 4.24
C PHE A 5 12.95 0.04 5.43
N ARG A 6 11.91 -0.70 5.73
CA ARG A 6 11.91 -1.70 6.80
C ARG A 6 11.68 -3.08 6.20
N ALA A 7 12.74 -3.87 6.14
CA ALA A 7 12.62 -5.23 5.66
C ALA A 7 11.81 -6.06 6.65
N PRO A 8 10.93 -6.95 6.18
CA PRO A 8 10.17 -7.81 7.08
C PRO A 8 11.08 -8.82 7.76
N THR A 9 10.75 -9.17 9.00
CA THR A 9 11.40 -10.27 9.70
C THR A 9 10.97 -11.59 9.06
N ALA A 10 11.65 -12.70 9.44
CA ALA A 10 11.26 -14.03 8.96
C ALA A 10 9.83 -14.38 9.36
N VAL A 11 9.44 -14.03 10.61
CA VAL A 11 8.08 -14.27 11.09
C VAL A 11 7.08 -13.46 10.31
N GLU A 12 7.38 -12.19 10.05
CA GLU A 12 6.50 -11.34 9.26
C GLU A 12 6.34 -11.86 7.83
N ARG A 13 7.41 -12.36 7.21
CA ARG A 13 7.34 -12.92 5.87
C ARG A 13 6.41 -14.14 5.81
N VAL A 14 6.50 -15.03 6.82
CA VAL A 14 5.63 -16.20 6.88
C VAL A 14 4.19 -15.77 7.09
N PHE A 15 3.96 -14.84 8.03
CA PHE A 15 2.62 -14.31 8.28
C PHE A 15 2.03 -13.67 7.03
N ASN A 16 2.80 -12.83 6.34
CA ASN A 16 2.32 -12.15 5.13
C ASN A 16 1.99 -13.14 4.03
N ARG A 17 2.75 -14.24 3.91
CA ARG A 17 2.47 -15.28 2.91
C ARG A 17 1.14 -15.94 3.19
N ILE A 18 0.88 -16.32 4.45
CA ILE A 18 -0.37 -16.96 4.84
C ILE A 18 -1.53 -15.98 4.66
N PHE A 19 -1.38 -14.75 5.14
CA PHE A 19 -2.42 -13.74 5.02
C PHE A 19 -2.73 -13.42 3.57
N GLY A 20 -1.68 -13.29 2.74
CA GLY A 20 -1.86 -13.05 1.30
C GLY A 20 -2.62 -14.18 0.62
N PHE A 21 -2.35 -15.43 1.02
CA PHE A 21 -3.08 -16.57 0.49
C PHE A 21 -4.56 -16.50 0.85
N LEU A 22 -4.87 -16.18 2.12
CA LEU A 22 -6.25 -16.04 2.58
C LEU A 22 -6.98 -14.91 1.86
N VAL A 23 -6.34 -13.77 1.71
CA VAL A 23 -6.92 -12.63 0.98
C VAL A 23 -7.16 -12.99 -0.48
N GLY A 24 -6.23 -13.72 -1.08
CA GLY A 24 -6.37 -14.19 -2.46
C GLY A 24 -7.57 -15.13 -2.64
N LEU A 25 -8.01 -15.78 -1.57
CA LEU A 25 -9.21 -16.62 -1.58
C LEU A 25 -10.48 -15.85 -1.24
N GLY A 26 -10.38 -14.53 -1.04
CA GLY A 26 -11.52 -13.69 -0.70
C GLY A 26 -11.79 -13.58 0.79
N LEU A 27 -10.88 -14.09 1.62
CA LEU A 27 -10.98 -14.00 3.08
C LEU A 27 -10.29 -12.73 3.56
N GLY A 28 -10.60 -12.32 4.79
CA GLY A 28 -10.05 -11.10 5.37
C GLY A 28 -11.10 -10.00 5.41
N PHE A 29 -10.66 -8.77 5.75
CA PHE A 29 -11.57 -7.62 5.81
C PHE A 29 -11.84 -7.08 4.42
N SER A 30 -12.92 -6.30 4.27
CA SER A 30 -13.34 -5.77 2.96
C SER A 30 -12.27 -4.94 2.28
N TYR A 31 -11.38 -4.29 3.05
CA TYR A 31 -10.31 -3.45 2.50
C TYR A 31 -9.03 -4.23 2.21
N ASN A 32 -8.97 -5.53 2.53
CA ASN A 32 -7.77 -6.33 2.26
C ASN A 32 -7.81 -6.88 0.84
N TYR A 33 -6.73 -6.68 0.11
CA TYR A 33 -6.56 -7.18 -1.25
C TYR A 33 -5.17 -7.76 -1.41
N LEU A 34 -5.04 -8.66 -2.37
CA LEU A 34 -3.73 -9.14 -2.80
C LEU A 34 -3.31 -8.28 -3.99
N LEU A 35 -2.24 -7.53 -3.81
CA LEU A 35 -1.65 -6.74 -4.88
C LEU A 35 -0.70 -7.62 -5.66
N GLN A 36 -0.86 -7.65 -6.99
CA GLN A 36 0.02 -8.38 -7.88
C GLN A 36 0.73 -7.40 -8.81
N VAL A 37 2.03 -7.59 -8.96
CA VAL A 37 2.85 -6.69 -9.77
C VAL A 37 3.98 -7.48 -10.42
N ARG A 38 4.35 -7.10 -11.65
CA ARG A 38 5.48 -7.70 -12.35
C ARG A 38 6.79 -7.19 -11.81
N GLY A 39 7.73 -8.09 -11.60
CA GLY A 39 9.08 -7.73 -11.19
C GLY A 39 9.81 -7.00 -12.31
N ARG A 40 10.43 -5.88 -11.97
CA ARG A 40 11.15 -5.03 -12.93
C ARG A 40 12.41 -5.68 -13.49
N LYS A 41 12.94 -6.69 -12.79
CA LYS A 41 14.16 -7.37 -13.21
C LYS A 41 13.87 -8.70 -13.89
N SER A 42 12.97 -9.50 -13.33
CA SER A 42 12.73 -10.87 -13.79
C SER A 42 11.47 -11.03 -14.63
N GLY A 43 10.55 -10.07 -14.55
CA GLY A 43 9.22 -10.21 -15.16
C GLY A 43 8.29 -11.16 -14.43
N ARG A 44 8.75 -11.75 -13.32
CA ARG A 44 7.94 -12.66 -12.52
C ARG A 44 6.83 -11.89 -11.82
N LEU A 45 5.71 -12.55 -11.59
CA LEU A 45 4.59 -11.96 -10.86
C LEU A 45 4.84 -12.09 -9.36
N PHE A 46 4.84 -10.95 -8.66
CA PHE A 46 4.94 -10.92 -7.21
C PHE A 46 3.63 -10.48 -6.60
N SER A 47 3.33 -11.01 -5.42
CA SER A 47 2.08 -10.72 -4.72
C SER A 47 2.38 -10.27 -3.30
N THR A 48 1.61 -9.30 -2.80
CA THR A 48 1.70 -8.85 -1.43
C THR A 48 0.33 -8.38 -0.95
N PRO A 49 -0.03 -8.65 0.32
CA PRO A 49 -1.28 -8.13 0.86
C PRO A 49 -1.18 -6.62 1.11
N ILE A 50 -2.25 -5.92 0.82
CA ILE A 50 -2.35 -4.47 1.03
C ILE A 50 -3.71 -4.11 1.62
N ASN A 51 -3.79 -2.92 2.20
CA ASN A 51 -5.04 -2.30 2.62
C ASN A 51 -5.40 -1.25 1.58
N LEU A 52 -6.56 -1.39 0.97
CA LEU A 52 -7.03 -0.42 -0.02
C LEU A 52 -7.74 0.73 0.70
N LEU A 53 -7.26 1.94 0.48
CA LEU A 53 -7.91 3.14 1.02
C LEU A 53 -8.89 3.69 -0.01
N GLU A 54 -10.14 3.87 0.41
CA GLU A 54 -11.13 4.58 -0.38
C GLU A 54 -11.40 5.93 0.29
N LEU A 55 -11.30 6.99 -0.49
CA LEU A 55 -11.48 8.36 0.02
C LEU A 55 -12.09 9.20 -1.08
N ARG A 56 -13.28 9.76 -0.81
CA ARG A 56 -14.00 10.63 -1.74
C ARG A 56 -14.21 9.98 -3.11
N GLY A 57 -14.55 8.69 -3.11
CA GLY A 57 -14.81 7.96 -4.35
C GLY A 57 -13.58 7.57 -5.13
N LYS A 58 -12.40 7.84 -4.61
CA LYS A 58 -11.13 7.45 -5.22
C LYS A 58 -10.47 6.34 -4.41
N ARG A 59 -9.57 5.60 -5.06
CA ARG A 59 -8.85 4.49 -4.45
C ARG A 59 -7.38 4.82 -4.39
N PHE A 60 -6.77 4.54 -3.23
CA PHE A 60 -5.36 4.86 -3.00
C PHE A 60 -4.61 3.68 -2.41
N LEU A 61 -3.35 3.55 -2.80
CA LEU A 61 -2.39 2.68 -2.15
C LEU A 61 -1.39 3.55 -1.40
N VAL A 62 -1.08 3.16 -0.17
CA VAL A 62 -0.02 3.80 0.62
C VAL A 62 1.00 2.73 0.96
N ALA A 63 2.28 3.07 0.85
CA ALA A 63 3.38 2.17 1.21
C ALA A 63 3.89 2.56 2.60
N PRO A 64 3.37 1.95 3.68
CA PRO A 64 3.72 2.37 5.04
C PRO A 64 5.16 2.04 5.43
N ARG A 65 5.80 1.15 4.69
CA ARG A 65 7.17 0.71 4.96
C ARG A 65 8.18 1.36 4.00
N GLY A 66 7.77 2.40 3.26
CA GLY A 66 8.63 3.09 2.32
C GLY A 66 8.75 2.38 0.98
N ARG A 67 9.85 2.64 0.28
CA ARG A 67 10.06 2.11 -1.07
C ARG A 67 10.59 0.68 -1.03
N THR A 68 9.69 -0.26 -0.73
CA THR A 68 9.97 -1.69 -0.75
C THR A 68 9.99 -2.20 -2.20
N GLN A 69 10.21 -3.51 -2.36
CA GLN A 69 10.29 -4.11 -3.69
C GLN A 69 9.01 -3.93 -4.50
N TRP A 70 7.84 -4.11 -3.85
CA TRP A 70 6.60 -3.97 -4.61
C TRP A 70 6.40 -2.54 -5.12
N VAL A 71 6.82 -1.54 -4.35
CA VAL A 71 6.71 -0.14 -4.77
C VAL A 71 7.58 0.11 -6.00
N ARG A 72 8.81 -0.35 -5.96
CA ARG A 72 9.74 -0.19 -7.08
C ARG A 72 9.26 -0.91 -8.34
N ASN A 73 8.73 -2.11 -8.16
CA ASN A 73 8.17 -2.87 -9.28
C ASN A 73 6.94 -2.17 -9.85
N ALA A 74 6.06 -1.66 -8.98
CA ALA A 74 4.85 -0.96 -9.40
C ALA A 74 5.18 0.33 -10.16
N GLU A 75 6.14 1.09 -9.67
CA GLU A 75 6.58 2.31 -10.36
C GLU A 75 7.14 2.00 -11.74
N ALA A 76 7.91 0.93 -11.85
CA ALA A 76 8.48 0.53 -13.14
C ALA A 76 7.42 0.02 -14.11
N ALA A 77 6.44 -0.74 -13.62
CA ALA A 77 5.39 -1.30 -14.45
C ALA A 77 4.30 -0.27 -14.82
N GLY A 78 4.07 0.71 -13.94
CA GLY A 78 3.01 1.69 -14.13
C GLY A 78 1.61 1.17 -13.84
N GLU A 79 1.47 -0.11 -13.52
CA GLU A 79 0.17 -0.70 -13.19
C GLU A 79 0.31 -1.85 -12.22
N VAL A 80 -0.81 -2.16 -11.55
CA VAL A 80 -0.92 -3.30 -10.64
C VAL A 80 -2.26 -3.97 -10.84
N THR A 81 -2.38 -5.21 -10.36
CA THR A 81 -3.66 -5.92 -10.29
C THR A 81 -4.02 -6.10 -8.83
N LEU A 82 -5.26 -5.84 -8.49
CA LEU A 82 -5.80 -6.18 -7.18
C LEU A 82 -6.67 -7.41 -7.31
N LYS A 83 -6.40 -8.39 -6.46
CA LYS A 83 -7.13 -9.66 -6.45
C LYS A 83 -7.82 -9.87 -5.13
N LYS A 84 -9.07 -10.34 -5.18
CA LYS A 84 -9.81 -10.75 -4.00
C LYS A 84 -10.79 -11.85 -4.41
N GLY A 85 -10.57 -13.06 -3.90
CA GLY A 85 -11.36 -14.21 -4.31
C GLY A 85 -11.23 -14.44 -5.81
N ARG A 86 -12.34 -14.44 -6.52
CA ARG A 86 -12.37 -14.59 -7.98
C ARG A 86 -12.27 -13.28 -8.73
N THR A 87 -12.31 -12.17 -8.00
CA THR A 87 -12.28 -10.84 -8.61
C THR A 87 -10.84 -10.41 -8.83
N GLN A 88 -10.55 -9.95 -10.05
CA GLN A 88 -9.27 -9.34 -10.39
C GLN A 88 -9.55 -8.08 -11.18
N GLN A 89 -8.84 -7.01 -10.84
CA GLN A 89 -8.97 -5.74 -11.56
C GLN A 89 -7.61 -5.10 -11.70
N ARG A 90 -7.33 -4.62 -12.92
CA ARG A 90 -6.09 -3.90 -13.22
C ARG A 90 -6.30 -2.42 -13.01
N PHE A 91 -5.25 -1.76 -12.50
CA PHE A 91 -5.25 -0.32 -12.28
C PHE A 91 -3.95 0.27 -12.77
N ARG A 92 -4.05 1.43 -13.40
CA ARG A 92 -2.90 2.26 -13.66
C ARG A 92 -2.60 3.05 -12.39
N LEU A 93 -1.30 3.24 -12.11
CA LEU A 93 -0.87 3.98 -10.94
C LEU A 93 -0.58 5.43 -11.30
N GLN A 94 -1.04 6.33 -10.45
CA GLN A 94 -0.68 7.73 -10.52
C GLN A 94 -0.05 8.13 -9.20
N SER A 95 1.23 8.50 -9.23
CA SER A 95 1.94 8.94 -8.02
C SER A 95 1.31 10.19 -7.45
N ILE A 96 1.21 10.23 -6.13
CA ILE A 96 0.69 11.40 -5.43
C ILE A 96 1.87 12.30 -5.05
N PRO A 97 1.85 13.58 -5.45
CA PRO A 97 2.90 14.51 -5.02
C PRO A 97 2.90 14.68 -3.50
N ASP A 98 4.07 14.99 -2.95
CA ASP A 98 4.21 15.09 -1.48
C ASP A 98 3.25 16.08 -0.86
N GLU A 99 3.00 17.21 -1.52
CA GLU A 99 2.08 18.24 -1.02
C GLU A 99 0.63 17.77 -0.94
N ASN A 100 0.27 16.71 -1.65
CA ASN A 100 -1.08 16.16 -1.64
C ASN A 100 -1.22 14.92 -0.76
N LYS A 101 -0.12 14.46 -0.15
CA LYS A 101 -0.14 13.24 0.67
C LYS A 101 -0.71 13.39 2.09
N PRO A 102 -0.56 14.52 2.79
CA PRO A 102 -0.93 14.57 4.22
C PRO A 102 -2.33 14.06 4.50
N GLU A 103 -3.31 14.47 3.72
CA GLU A 103 -4.69 14.04 3.91
C GLU A 103 -4.86 12.53 3.66
N ILE A 104 -4.18 12.01 2.64
CA ILE A 104 -4.23 10.58 2.30
C ILE A 104 -3.57 9.76 3.40
N LEU A 105 -2.40 10.19 3.89
CA LEU A 105 -1.69 9.49 4.96
C LEU A 105 -2.48 9.49 6.26
N LYS A 106 -3.11 10.62 6.58
CA LYS A 106 -3.97 10.68 7.76
C LYS A 106 -5.13 9.71 7.65
N ALA A 107 -5.84 9.71 6.53
CA ALA A 107 -6.95 8.80 6.32
C ALA A 107 -6.50 7.34 6.41
N TYR A 108 -5.34 7.02 5.83
CA TYR A 108 -4.78 5.68 5.86
C TYR A 108 -4.48 5.23 7.28
N LEU A 109 -3.78 6.06 8.06
CA LEU A 109 -3.46 5.73 9.45
C LEU A 109 -4.73 5.64 10.31
N ASP A 110 -5.65 6.58 10.16
CA ASP A 110 -6.88 6.59 10.96
C ASP A 110 -7.75 5.36 10.67
N ASN A 111 -7.85 4.95 9.41
CA ASN A 111 -8.70 3.83 9.02
C ASN A 111 -8.07 2.48 9.33
N PHE A 112 -6.74 2.36 9.28
CA PHE A 112 -6.05 1.09 9.41
C PHE A 112 -5.09 1.05 10.60
N LYS A 113 -5.40 1.81 11.65
CA LYS A 113 -4.48 1.99 12.78
C LYS A 113 -3.99 0.68 13.40
N ARG A 114 -4.84 -0.34 13.46
CA ARG A 114 -4.46 -1.63 14.05
C ARG A 114 -3.32 -2.30 13.29
N GLU A 115 -3.35 -2.18 11.97
CA GLU A 115 -2.36 -2.83 11.12
C GLU A 115 -1.12 -1.98 10.87
N VAL A 116 -1.26 -0.64 10.85
CA VAL A 116 -0.18 0.21 10.34
C VAL A 116 0.39 1.21 11.34
N GLN A 117 -0.20 1.34 12.53
CA GLN A 117 0.28 2.31 13.53
C GLN A 117 1.79 2.20 13.77
N ARG A 118 2.31 1.00 13.81
CA ARG A 118 3.74 0.75 14.08
C ARG A 118 4.68 1.34 13.02
N TYR A 119 4.16 1.67 11.85
CA TYR A 119 4.96 2.24 10.77
C TYR A 119 4.95 3.77 10.74
N PHE A 120 4.22 4.39 11.66
CA PHE A 120 4.09 5.85 11.73
C PHE A 120 4.60 6.38 13.06
N PRO A 121 5.38 7.48 13.03
CA PRO A 121 5.83 8.11 14.28
C PRO A 121 4.74 8.97 14.93
N LEU A 122 3.57 9.09 14.30
CA LEU A 122 2.42 9.83 14.81
C LEU A 122 1.34 8.86 15.23
N GLN A 123 0.53 9.26 16.21
CA GLN A 123 -0.63 8.49 16.61
C GLN A 123 -1.77 8.71 15.62
N ALA A 124 -2.59 7.67 15.39
CA ALA A 124 -3.85 7.82 14.68
C ALA A 124 -4.67 8.92 15.35
N GLY A 125 -5.37 9.72 14.56
CA GLY A 125 -6.11 10.87 15.07
C GLY A 125 -5.33 12.17 15.10
N SER A 126 -4.02 12.13 14.78
CA SER A 126 -3.22 13.36 14.70
C SER A 126 -3.76 14.28 13.60
N PRO A 127 -3.59 15.60 13.76
CA PRO A 127 -4.08 16.54 12.75
C PRO A 127 -3.35 16.39 11.42
N VAL A 128 -4.00 16.76 10.33
CA VAL A 128 -3.46 16.58 8.99
C VAL A 128 -2.09 17.28 8.82
N GLN A 129 -1.91 18.43 9.43
CA GLN A 129 -0.65 19.18 9.32
C GLN A 129 0.55 18.41 9.88
N ALA A 130 0.31 17.53 10.85
CA ALA A 130 1.38 16.73 11.44
C ALA A 130 1.99 15.76 10.42
N PHE A 131 1.30 15.49 9.33
CA PHE A 131 1.78 14.59 8.29
C PHE A 131 2.64 15.27 7.22
N ASP A 132 2.74 16.60 7.24
CA ASP A 132 3.48 17.34 6.21
C ASP A 132 4.95 16.90 6.12
N GLU A 133 5.60 16.75 7.27
CA GLU A 133 7.03 16.37 7.31
C GLU A 133 7.25 14.90 6.94
N LEU A 134 6.21 14.08 7.04
CA LEU A 134 6.31 12.65 6.77
C LEU A 134 6.05 12.30 5.31
N ALA A 135 5.47 13.21 4.55
CA ALA A 135 4.95 12.91 3.21
C ALA A 135 5.98 12.23 2.32
N GLN A 136 7.21 12.71 2.32
CA GLN A 136 8.26 12.18 1.44
C GLN A 136 8.68 10.75 1.77
N ASN A 137 8.37 10.28 2.98
CA ASN A 137 8.78 8.94 3.42
C ASN A 137 7.76 7.86 3.09
N TYR A 138 6.58 8.24 2.60
CA TYR A 138 5.48 7.30 2.35
C TYR A 138 5.01 7.43 0.91
N PRO A 139 5.51 6.57 0.01
CA PRO A 139 4.96 6.53 -1.35
C PRO A 139 3.46 6.29 -1.32
N ALA A 140 2.74 7.02 -2.16
CA ALA A 140 1.30 6.87 -2.27
C ALA A 140 0.89 7.03 -3.73
N PHE A 141 -0.15 6.29 -4.11
CA PHE A 141 -0.62 6.24 -5.48
C PHE A 141 -2.15 6.28 -5.52
N GLU A 142 -2.68 6.98 -6.49
CA GLU A 142 -4.08 6.82 -6.84
C GLU A 142 -4.20 5.67 -7.85
N LEU A 143 -5.23 4.85 -7.71
CA LEU A 143 -5.51 3.74 -8.61
C LEU A 143 -6.56 4.17 -9.62
N ILE A 144 -6.20 4.13 -10.89
CA ILE A 144 -7.09 4.50 -11.99
C ILE A 144 -7.49 3.21 -12.72
N ALA A 145 -8.78 2.92 -12.77
CA ALA A 145 -9.27 1.72 -13.45
C ALA A 145 -8.87 1.74 -14.92
N VAL A 146 -8.39 0.60 -15.39
CA VAL A 146 -7.98 0.43 -16.79
C VAL A 146 -9.18 0.06 -17.64
#